data_93389abc45aab429e6a5cc37df659216
#
_entry.id   93389abc45aab429e6a5cc37df659216
#
_cell.length_a   1.000
_cell.length_b   1.000
_cell.length_c   1.000
_cell.angle_alpha   90.00
_cell.angle_beta   90.00
_cell.angle_gamma   90.00
#
_symmetry.space_group_name_H-M   'P 1'
#
loop_
_entity.id
_entity.type
_entity.pdbx_description
1 polymer ?
#
loop_
_entity_poly.entity_id
_entity_poly.type
_entity_poly.pdbx_seq_one_letter_code
_entity_poly.pdbx_strand_id
1 'polypeptide(L)'
;MKRKLFTAVCILLASAIAPYGAFAKAKKDAKKDIGIQLYSVRDLIGSFGRNQHDYKPVLKALADMGYTSIEAASYNDGKFYGNTPEEFRRDVEAVGMKVLSSHCGKGLSDEELASGDFSESMKWWDQCIAAHKAAGMEYIVTPYLPVPKTLKEMQTYCDYLNAIGKKCREAGIKYGYHNHAHE
;
A
#
# COMPACT_ATOMS: atom_id res chain seq x y z
N MET A 1 24.70 72.78 47.27
CA MET A 1 23.95 71.67 47.92
C MET A 1 22.86 71.19 46.97
N LYS A 2 23.04 70.04 46.33
CA LYS A 2 22.12 69.50 45.28
C LYS A 2 21.31 68.38 45.90
N ARG A 3 20.00 68.58 46.02
CA ARG A 3 19.05 67.53 46.42
C ARG A 3 18.81 66.59 45.25
N LYS A 4 19.10 65.32 45.42
CA LYS A 4 18.72 64.27 44.46
C LYS A 4 17.31 63.81 44.78
N LEU A 5 16.42 63.96 43.82
CA LEU A 5 15.05 63.46 43.88
C LEU A 5 15.06 62.00 43.44
N PHE A 6 14.64 61.10 44.34
CA PHE A 6 14.45 59.66 44.06
C PHE A 6 13.02 59.48 43.55
N THR A 7 12.87 59.18 42.25
CA THR A 7 11.59 58.84 41.71
C THR A 7 11.42 57.31 41.81
N ALA A 8 10.49 56.89 42.66
CA ALA A 8 10.09 55.49 42.76
C ALA A 8 9.15 55.15 41.61
N VAL A 9 9.57 54.23 40.72
CA VAL A 9 8.73 53.66 39.66
C VAL A 9 8.01 52.44 40.26
N CYS A 10 6.71 52.57 40.50
CA CYS A 10 5.85 51.44 40.83
C CYS A 10 5.51 50.70 39.55
N ILE A 11 6.10 49.53 39.36
CA ILE A 11 5.70 48.62 38.29
C ILE A 11 4.47 47.84 38.79
N LEU A 12 3.30 48.21 38.29
CA LEU A 12 2.07 47.42 38.44
C LEU A 12 2.16 46.20 37.54
N LEU A 13 2.41 45.02 38.10
CA LEU A 13 2.20 43.73 37.42
C LEU A 13 0.69 43.49 37.36
N ALA A 14 0.10 43.77 36.22
CA ALA A 14 -1.22 43.27 35.86
C ALA A 14 -1.09 41.79 35.48
N SER A 15 -1.35 40.89 36.41
CA SER A 15 -1.53 39.46 36.12
C SER A 15 -2.80 39.25 35.33
N ALA A 16 -2.66 39.15 34.00
CA ALA A 16 -3.73 38.72 33.09
C ALA A 16 -4.05 37.24 33.41
N ILE A 17 -5.10 37.01 34.17
CA ILE A 17 -5.70 35.67 34.31
C ILE A 17 -6.38 35.39 32.97
N ALA A 18 -5.67 34.67 32.09
CA ALA A 18 -6.29 34.09 30.91
C ALA A 18 -7.27 33.01 31.36
N PRO A 19 -8.52 33.01 30.88
CA PRO A 19 -9.44 31.95 31.21
C PRO A 19 -8.91 30.66 30.58
N TYR A 20 -8.55 29.69 31.44
CA TYR A 20 -8.26 28.30 31.04
C TYR A 20 -9.57 27.65 30.57
N GLY A 21 -10.06 28.09 29.42
CA GLY A 21 -11.04 27.42 28.61
C GLY A 21 -10.34 26.84 27.40
N ALA A 22 -9.37 25.94 27.61
CA ALA A 22 -8.92 25.08 26.55
C ALA A 22 -10.09 24.17 26.20
N PHE A 23 -10.93 24.64 25.29
CA PHE A 23 -11.81 23.76 24.56
C PHE A 23 -10.89 22.75 23.87
N ALA A 24 -10.73 21.59 24.50
CA ALA A 24 -10.21 20.41 23.83
C ALA A 24 -11.14 20.19 22.64
N LYS A 25 -10.74 20.67 21.47
CA LYS A 25 -11.40 20.39 20.20
C LYS A 25 -11.45 18.87 20.15
N ALA A 26 -12.62 18.28 20.41
CA ALA A 26 -12.81 16.85 20.35
C ALA A 26 -12.20 16.42 19.01
N LYS A 27 -11.16 15.61 19.09
CA LYS A 27 -10.54 15.02 17.91
C LYS A 27 -11.68 14.26 17.26
N LYS A 28 -12.23 14.79 16.16
CA LYS A 28 -13.26 14.13 15.37
C LYS A 28 -12.69 12.74 15.12
N ASP A 29 -13.32 11.70 15.67
CA ASP A 29 -12.83 10.33 15.57
C ASP A 29 -12.42 10.10 14.12
N ALA A 30 -11.12 10.01 13.87
CA ALA A 30 -10.61 9.77 12.54
C ALA A 30 -11.19 8.41 12.14
N LYS A 31 -12.08 8.40 11.13
CA LYS A 31 -12.66 7.17 10.61
C LYS A 31 -11.49 6.22 10.33
N LYS A 32 -11.45 5.08 11.02
CA LYS A 32 -10.35 4.13 10.86
C LYS A 32 -10.34 3.64 9.42
N ASP A 33 -9.18 3.66 8.78
CA ASP A 33 -9.00 3.01 7.50
C ASP A 33 -9.03 1.49 7.71
N ILE A 34 -9.99 0.83 7.06
CA ILE A 34 -10.14 -0.61 7.11
C ILE A 34 -10.01 -1.13 5.69
N GLY A 35 -8.98 -1.91 5.44
CA GLY A 35 -8.74 -2.56 4.15
C GLY A 35 -9.26 -3.99 4.12
N ILE A 36 -9.58 -4.47 2.92
CA ILE A 36 -9.88 -5.87 2.66
C ILE A 36 -9.07 -6.37 1.47
N GLN A 37 -8.50 -7.57 1.61
CA GLN A 37 -7.92 -8.29 0.50
C GLN A 37 -9.03 -8.98 -0.30
N LEU A 38 -9.13 -8.68 -1.60
CA LEU A 38 -10.18 -9.23 -2.46
C LEU A 38 -10.09 -10.75 -2.65
N TYR A 39 -8.97 -11.37 -2.29
CA TYR A 39 -8.88 -12.84 -2.21
C TYR A 39 -9.87 -13.44 -1.21
N SER A 40 -10.24 -12.70 -0.17
CA SER A 40 -11.25 -13.13 0.82
C SER A 40 -12.65 -13.32 0.22
N VAL A 41 -12.92 -12.67 -0.90
CA VAL A 41 -14.19 -12.76 -1.65
C VAL A 41 -14.02 -13.38 -3.05
N ARG A 42 -12.92 -14.10 -3.26
CA ARG A 42 -12.55 -14.69 -4.57
C ARG A 42 -13.62 -15.60 -5.16
N ASP A 43 -14.43 -16.23 -4.32
CA ASP A 43 -15.52 -17.10 -4.79
C ASP A 43 -16.63 -16.32 -5.51
N LEU A 44 -16.71 -15.00 -5.27
CA LEU A 44 -17.67 -14.09 -5.88
C LEU A 44 -17.14 -13.38 -7.13
N ILE A 45 -15.82 -13.13 -7.17
CA ILE A 45 -15.21 -12.26 -8.21
C ILE A 45 -14.08 -12.93 -8.98
N GLY A 46 -13.62 -14.11 -8.55
CA GLY A 46 -12.43 -14.76 -9.07
C GLY A 46 -11.13 -14.20 -8.48
N SER A 47 -10.01 -14.81 -8.86
CA SER A 47 -8.67 -14.39 -8.46
C SER A 47 -7.62 -14.88 -9.46
N PHE A 48 -6.48 -14.18 -9.54
CA PHE A 48 -5.34 -14.56 -10.38
C PHE A 48 -5.71 -14.94 -11.83
N GLY A 49 -6.67 -14.21 -12.42
CA GLY A 49 -7.15 -14.44 -13.80
C GLY A 49 -8.10 -15.63 -13.94
N ARG A 50 -8.53 -16.28 -12.85
CA ARG A 50 -9.43 -17.43 -12.88
C ARG A 50 -10.83 -17.06 -12.43
N ASN A 51 -11.86 -17.66 -13.06
CA ASN A 51 -13.28 -17.52 -12.68
C ASN A 51 -13.71 -16.07 -12.43
N GLN A 52 -13.30 -15.17 -13.33
CA GLN A 52 -13.59 -13.75 -13.20
C GLN A 52 -15.07 -13.49 -13.43
N HIS A 53 -15.69 -12.80 -12.49
CA HIS A 53 -17.05 -12.29 -12.54
C HIS A 53 -17.04 -10.77 -12.39
N ASP A 54 -18.18 -10.13 -12.59
CA ASP A 54 -18.32 -8.70 -12.33
C ASP A 54 -18.08 -8.40 -10.86
N TYR A 55 -17.02 -7.68 -10.58
CA TYR A 55 -16.60 -7.33 -9.20
C TYR A 55 -17.30 -6.08 -8.66
N LYS A 56 -17.94 -5.26 -9.52
CA LYS A 56 -18.53 -3.97 -9.11
C LYS A 56 -19.61 -4.08 -8.04
N PRO A 57 -20.56 -5.03 -8.11
CA PRO A 57 -21.53 -5.22 -7.03
C PRO A 57 -20.88 -5.58 -5.69
N VAL A 58 -19.79 -6.38 -5.74
CA VAL A 58 -19.05 -6.78 -4.53
C VAL A 58 -18.31 -5.59 -3.95
N LEU A 59 -17.64 -4.75 -4.77
CA LEU A 59 -17.00 -3.52 -4.30
C LEU A 59 -18.01 -2.60 -3.59
N LYS A 60 -19.21 -2.44 -4.18
CA LYS A 60 -20.25 -1.64 -3.54
C LYS A 60 -20.65 -2.21 -2.18
N ALA A 61 -20.89 -3.51 -2.08
CA ALA A 61 -21.25 -4.16 -0.83
C ALA A 61 -20.16 -3.99 0.25
N LEU A 62 -18.87 -4.12 -0.13
CA LEU A 62 -17.75 -3.90 0.79
C LEU A 62 -17.67 -2.44 1.26
N ALA A 63 -17.88 -1.47 0.38
CA ALA A 63 -17.93 -0.06 0.75
C ALA A 63 -19.11 0.24 1.71
N ASP A 64 -20.29 -0.35 1.46
CA ASP A 64 -21.47 -0.22 2.33
C ASP A 64 -21.22 -0.83 3.74
N MET A 65 -20.37 -1.88 3.84
CA MET A 65 -19.90 -2.46 5.10
C MET A 65 -18.88 -1.59 5.84
N GLY A 66 -18.34 -0.53 5.19
CA GLY A 66 -17.41 0.42 5.80
C GLY A 66 -15.95 0.19 5.47
N TYR A 67 -15.61 -0.71 4.56
CA TYR A 67 -14.24 -0.81 4.04
C TYR A 67 -13.86 0.45 3.27
N THR A 68 -12.61 0.89 3.43
CA THR A 68 -12.10 2.14 2.84
C THR A 68 -11.01 1.91 1.81
N SER A 69 -10.44 0.71 1.78
CA SER A 69 -9.39 0.33 0.83
C SER A 69 -9.45 -1.15 0.48
N ILE A 70 -8.86 -1.48 -0.65
CA ILE A 70 -8.74 -2.87 -1.10
C ILE A 70 -7.30 -3.23 -1.42
N GLU A 71 -6.99 -4.52 -1.27
CA GLU A 71 -5.84 -5.17 -1.88
C GLU A 71 -6.33 -6.10 -2.98
N ALA A 72 -5.92 -5.86 -4.22
CA ALA A 72 -6.28 -6.68 -5.36
C ALA A 72 -5.60 -8.07 -5.30
N ALA A 73 -6.24 -9.10 -5.86
CA ALA A 73 -5.70 -10.46 -5.94
C ALA A 73 -5.89 -11.06 -7.36
N SER A 74 -5.92 -10.21 -8.37
CA SER A 74 -6.02 -10.64 -9.75
C SER A 74 -5.32 -9.63 -10.65
N TYR A 75 -4.04 -9.88 -10.91
CA TYR A 75 -3.26 -9.19 -11.92
C TYR A 75 -2.84 -10.19 -13.00
N ASN A 76 -3.05 -9.84 -14.27
CA ASN A 76 -2.61 -10.61 -15.41
C ASN A 76 -2.36 -9.68 -16.60
N ASP A 77 -1.19 -9.78 -17.23
CA ASP A 77 -0.82 -9.06 -18.45
C ASP A 77 -1.19 -7.57 -18.44
N GLY A 78 -0.84 -6.86 -17.39
CA GLY A 78 -1.10 -5.43 -17.25
C GLY A 78 -2.53 -5.08 -16.83
N LYS A 79 -3.38 -6.04 -16.52
CA LYS A 79 -4.79 -5.84 -16.18
C LYS A 79 -5.13 -6.34 -14.77
N PHE A 80 -6.10 -5.68 -14.14
CA PHE A 80 -6.69 -6.10 -12.87
C PHE A 80 -8.13 -6.56 -13.10
N TYR A 81 -8.44 -7.80 -12.77
CA TYR A 81 -9.77 -8.39 -13.01
C TYR A 81 -10.25 -8.18 -14.46
N GLY A 82 -9.32 -8.27 -15.44
CA GLY A 82 -9.60 -8.10 -16.86
C GLY A 82 -9.72 -6.66 -17.36
N ASN A 83 -9.66 -5.67 -16.47
CA ASN A 83 -9.77 -4.24 -16.80
C ASN A 83 -8.40 -3.56 -16.83
N THR A 84 -8.30 -2.44 -17.52
CA THR A 84 -7.08 -1.60 -17.46
C THR A 84 -6.86 -1.08 -16.05
N PRO A 85 -5.63 -0.73 -15.68
CA PRO A 85 -5.33 -0.16 -14.36
C PRO A 85 -6.19 1.06 -14.01
N GLU A 86 -6.41 1.93 -14.99
CA GLU A 86 -7.19 3.16 -14.83
C GLU A 86 -8.69 2.87 -14.67
N GLU A 87 -9.22 1.88 -15.39
CA GLU A 87 -10.62 1.44 -15.26
C GLU A 87 -10.84 0.82 -13.90
N PHE A 88 -9.97 -0.07 -13.45
CA PHE A 88 -10.05 -0.71 -12.15
C PHE A 88 -9.98 0.32 -11.02
N ARG A 89 -9.03 1.25 -11.10
CA ARG A 89 -8.92 2.37 -10.15
C ARG A 89 -10.22 3.17 -10.08
N ARG A 90 -10.73 3.61 -11.22
CA ARG A 90 -11.97 4.41 -11.30
C ARG A 90 -13.16 3.68 -10.68
N ASP A 91 -13.31 2.37 -10.93
CA ASP A 91 -14.40 1.58 -10.39
C ASP A 91 -14.34 1.45 -8.86
N VAL A 92 -13.14 1.31 -8.28
CA VAL A 92 -12.93 1.28 -6.83
C VAL A 92 -13.17 2.66 -6.21
N GLU A 93 -12.67 3.72 -6.84
CA GLU A 93 -12.86 5.11 -6.37
C GLU A 93 -14.34 5.54 -6.47
N ALA A 94 -15.09 5.02 -7.45
CA ALA A 94 -16.53 5.32 -7.61
C ALA A 94 -17.40 4.88 -6.43
N VAL A 95 -16.96 3.87 -5.66
CA VAL A 95 -17.62 3.43 -4.42
C VAL A 95 -17.00 4.02 -3.15
N GLY A 96 -16.07 4.98 -3.29
CA GLY A 96 -15.44 5.69 -2.17
C GLY A 96 -14.30 4.93 -1.49
N MET A 97 -13.78 3.88 -2.11
CA MET A 97 -12.61 3.13 -1.62
C MET A 97 -11.34 3.51 -2.38
N LYS A 98 -10.17 3.08 -1.86
CA LYS A 98 -8.86 3.22 -2.50
C LYS A 98 -8.32 1.87 -2.94
N VAL A 99 -7.64 1.83 -4.08
CA VAL A 99 -6.79 0.69 -4.47
C VAL A 99 -5.45 0.85 -3.77
N LEU A 100 -5.27 0.20 -2.63
CA LEU A 100 -4.07 0.40 -1.80
C LEU A 100 -2.91 -0.49 -2.25
N SER A 101 -3.19 -1.74 -2.55
CA SER A 101 -2.20 -2.80 -2.72
C SER A 101 -2.68 -3.86 -3.71
N SER A 102 -1.76 -4.73 -4.11
CA SER A 102 -2.07 -5.94 -4.87
C SER A 102 -1.18 -7.10 -4.46
N HIS A 103 -1.76 -8.29 -4.33
CA HIS A 103 -1.04 -9.55 -4.38
C HIS A 103 -0.66 -9.84 -5.83
N CYS A 104 0.63 -9.80 -6.10
CA CYS A 104 1.18 -9.98 -7.44
C CYS A 104 2.60 -10.52 -7.37
N GLY A 105 2.93 -11.49 -8.20
CA GLY A 105 4.27 -12.06 -8.21
C GLY A 105 4.57 -12.83 -9.48
N LYS A 106 5.86 -12.91 -9.79
CA LYS A 106 6.41 -13.74 -10.86
C LYS A 106 7.48 -14.63 -10.24
N GLY A 107 7.26 -15.94 -10.28
CA GLY A 107 8.26 -16.93 -9.90
C GLY A 107 9.39 -16.98 -10.92
N LEU A 108 10.57 -17.35 -10.47
CA LEU A 108 11.69 -17.65 -11.35
C LEU A 108 11.47 -19.00 -12.04
N SER A 109 11.88 -19.13 -13.29
CA SER A 109 12.00 -20.43 -13.96
C SER A 109 13.17 -21.22 -13.36
N ASP A 110 13.20 -22.53 -13.61
CA ASP A 110 14.30 -23.39 -13.17
C ASP A 110 15.63 -22.92 -13.77
N GLU A 111 15.63 -22.40 -14.99
CA GLU A 111 16.79 -21.86 -15.67
C GLU A 111 17.29 -20.56 -15.03
N GLU A 112 16.41 -19.62 -14.74
CA GLU A 112 16.73 -18.37 -14.03
C GLU A 112 17.26 -18.67 -12.62
N LEU A 113 16.66 -19.65 -11.94
CA LEU A 113 17.09 -20.04 -10.60
C LEU A 113 18.48 -20.70 -10.61
N ALA A 114 18.76 -21.55 -11.59
CA ALA A 114 20.04 -22.22 -11.74
C ALA A 114 21.17 -21.30 -12.17
N SER A 115 20.90 -20.41 -13.13
CA SER A 115 21.88 -19.45 -13.66
C SER A 115 22.11 -18.26 -12.72
N GLY A 116 21.06 -17.81 -12.03
CA GLY A 116 21.03 -16.54 -11.31
C GLY A 116 20.77 -15.33 -12.20
N ASP A 117 20.50 -15.56 -13.50
CA ASP A 117 20.08 -14.51 -14.43
C ASP A 117 18.56 -14.50 -14.54
N PHE A 118 17.93 -13.52 -13.91
CA PHE A 118 16.48 -13.31 -13.89
C PHE A 118 16.03 -12.09 -14.71
N SER A 119 16.79 -11.75 -15.74
CA SER A 119 16.51 -10.57 -16.59
C SER A 119 15.15 -10.65 -17.28
N GLU A 120 14.70 -11.84 -17.68
CA GLU A 120 13.37 -12.02 -18.31
C GLU A 120 12.24 -11.79 -17.28
N SER A 121 12.36 -12.34 -16.08
CA SER A 121 11.40 -12.06 -15.02
C SER A 121 11.37 -10.57 -14.66
N MET A 122 12.50 -9.86 -14.74
CA MET A 122 12.54 -8.42 -14.49
C MET A 122 11.84 -7.59 -15.57
N LYS A 123 11.77 -8.03 -16.81
CA LYS A 123 10.95 -7.37 -17.87
C LYS A 123 9.46 -7.44 -17.52
N TRP A 124 9.00 -8.59 -17.03
CA TRP A 124 7.63 -8.73 -16.55
C TRP A 124 7.35 -7.78 -15.38
N TRP A 125 8.31 -7.61 -14.46
CA TRP A 125 8.18 -6.67 -13.35
C TRP A 125 8.10 -5.22 -13.81
N ASP A 126 8.78 -4.82 -14.89
CA ASP A 126 8.67 -3.48 -15.44
C ASP A 126 7.23 -3.16 -15.87
N GLN A 127 6.57 -4.08 -16.55
CA GLN A 127 5.16 -3.95 -16.93
C GLN A 127 4.24 -3.97 -15.70
N CYS A 128 4.50 -4.87 -14.76
CA CYS A 128 3.72 -5.02 -13.54
C CYS A 128 3.75 -3.72 -12.71
N ILE A 129 4.94 -3.19 -12.45
CA ILE A 129 5.12 -1.96 -11.66
C ILE A 129 4.45 -0.76 -12.36
N ALA A 130 4.57 -0.65 -13.68
CA ALA A 130 3.91 0.42 -14.44
C ALA A 130 2.38 0.35 -14.30
N ALA A 131 1.78 -0.85 -14.41
CA ALA A 131 0.35 -1.05 -14.24
C ALA A 131 -0.12 -0.73 -12.82
N HIS A 132 0.63 -1.13 -11.78
CA HIS A 132 0.31 -0.82 -10.40
C HIS A 132 0.36 0.68 -10.12
N LYS A 133 1.35 1.38 -10.68
CA LYS A 133 1.44 2.83 -10.60
C LYS A 133 0.25 3.53 -11.26
N ALA A 134 -0.17 3.07 -12.44
CA ALA A 134 -1.34 3.61 -13.14
C ALA A 134 -2.64 3.35 -12.36
N ALA A 135 -2.75 2.20 -11.67
CA ALA A 135 -3.86 1.91 -10.76
C ALA A 135 -3.82 2.73 -9.46
N GLY A 136 -2.78 3.54 -9.22
CA GLY A 136 -2.64 4.36 -8.01
C GLY A 136 -2.27 3.59 -6.75
N MET A 137 -1.70 2.41 -6.87
CA MET A 137 -1.31 1.55 -5.74
C MET A 137 -0.06 2.07 -5.05
N GLU A 138 -0.04 1.96 -3.73
CA GLU A 138 1.12 2.28 -2.89
C GLU A 138 2.02 1.08 -2.62
N TYR A 139 1.47 -0.14 -2.74
CA TYR A 139 2.16 -1.38 -2.42
C TYR A 139 1.98 -2.43 -3.52
N ILE A 140 3.01 -3.27 -3.69
CA ILE A 140 2.95 -4.55 -4.39
C ILE A 140 3.46 -5.61 -3.43
N VAL A 141 2.71 -6.70 -3.27
CA VAL A 141 3.06 -7.77 -2.34
C VAL A 141 3.18 -9.08 -3.09
N THR A 142 4.35 -9.70 -3.05
CA THR A 142 4.53 -11.07 -3.56
C THR A 142 3.86 -12.05 -2.59
N PRO A 143 2.85 -12.81 -3.05
CA PRO A 143 2.05 -13.65 -2.16
C PRO A 143 2.63 -15.03 -1.87
N TYR A 144 3.64 -15.44 -2.62
CA TYR A 144 4.19 -16.79 -2.53
C TYR A 144 5.57 -16.88 -3.18
N LEU A 145 6.45 -17.62 -2.54
CA LEU A 145 7.70 -18.12 -3.12
C LEU A 145 7.86 -19.62 -2.75
N PRO A 146 8.42 -20.43 -3.63
CA PRO A 146 8.77 -21.81 -3.26
C PRO A 146 9.93 -21.79 -2.25
N VAL A 147 9.96 -22.75 -1.34
CA VAL A 147 11.07 -22.91 -0.39
C VAL A 147 12.34 -23.31 -1.16
N PRO A 148 13.42 -22.53 -1.06
CA PRO A 148 14.68 -22.85 -1.71
C PRO A 148 15.27 -24.17 -1.19
N LYS A 149 15.80 -24.99 -2.09
CA LYS A 149 16.39 -26.29 -1.75
C LYS A 149 17.88 -26.20 -1.40
N THR A 150 18.52 -25.11 -1.79
CA THR A 150 19.97 -24.91 -1.61
C THR A 150 20.24 -23.46 -1.19
N LEU A 151 21.42 -23.22 -0.58
CA LEU A 151 21.87 -21.87 -0.26
C LEU A 151 22.05 -21.01 -1.52
N LYS A 152 22.40 -21.59 -2.65
CA LYS A 152 22.52 -20.87 -3.91
C LYS A 152 21.14 -20.37 -4.38
N GLU A 153 20.12 -21.23 -4.36
CA GLU A 153 18.75 -20.82 -4.69
C GLU A 153 18.24 -19.74 -3.75
N MET A 154 18.50 -19.86 -2.44
CA MET A 154 18.15 -18.85 -1.45
C MET A 154 18.79 -17.50 -1.81
N GLN A 155 20.08 -17.48 -2.15
CA GLN A 155 20.77 -16.26 -2.54
C GLN A 155 20.16 -15.66 -3.80
N THR A 156 19.85 -16.49 -4.81
CA THR A 156 19.19 -16.04 -6.04
C THR A 156 17.84 -15.39 -5.76
N TYR A 157 17.00 -15.98 -4.88
CA TYR A 157 15.75 -15.35 -4.47
C TYR A 157 15.96 -14.04 -3.72
N CYS A 158 16.94 -13.95 -2.82
CA CYS A 158 17.25 -12.71 -2.12
C CYS A 158 17.65 -11.60 -3.10
N ASP A 159 18.52 -11.91 -4.07
CA ASP A 159 18.97 -10.97 -5.08
C ASP A 159 17.80 -10.52 -5.97
N TYR A 160 16.95 -11.46 -6.37
CA TYR A 160 15.74 -11.20 -7.14
C TYR A 160 14.77 -10.27 -6.40
N LEU A 161 14.43 -10.57 -5.14
CA LEU A 161 13.55 -9.73 -4.34
C LEU A 161 14.14 -8.33 -4.11
N ASN A 162 15.46 -8.23 -3.92
CA ASN A 162 16.15 -6.95 -3.80
C ASN A 162 16.06 -6.13 -5.09
N ALA A 163 16.21 -6.78 -6.25
CA ALA A 163 16.08 -6.13 -7.55
C ALA A 163 14.66 -5.59 -7.78
N ILE A 164 13.63 -6.39 -7.46
CA ILE A 164 12.23 -5.97 -7.52
C ILE A 164 11.99 -4.77 -6.58
N GLY A 165 12.41 -4.89 -5.32
CA GLY A 165 12.25 -3.83 -4.33
C GLY A 165 12.93 -2.53 -4.73
N LYS A 166 14.08 -2.60 -5.41
CA LYS A 166 14.76 -1.43 -5.98
C LYS A 166 13.88 -0.76 -7.05
N LYS A 167 13.39 -1.52 -8.05
CA LYS A 167 12.53 -0.99 -9.12
C LYS A 167 11.22 -0.41 -8.57
N CYS A 168 10.60 -1.06 -7.60
CA CYS A 168 9.40 -0.54 -6.94
C CYS A 168 9.68 0.82 -6.27
N ARG A 169 10.78 0.96 -5.53
CA ARG A 169 11.17 2.24 -4.91
C ARG A 169 11.41 3.34 -5.93
N GLU A 170 12.07 3.04 -7.04
CA GLU A 170 12.30 3.99 -8.15
C GLU A 170 10.98 4.46 -8.78
N ALA A 171 9.96 3.60 -8.78
CA ALA A 171 8.60 3.95 -9.21
C ALA A 171 7.75 4.65 -8.14
N GLY A 172 8.24 4.75 -6.90
CA GLY A 172 7.50 5.31 -5.77
C GLY A 172 6.52 4.33 -5.11
N ILE A 173 6.70 3.02 -5.33
CA ILE A 173 5.87 1.95 -4.79
C ILE A 173 6.67 1.18 -3.72
N LYS A 174 6.03 0.78 -2.64
CA LYS A 174 6.61 -0.10 -1.62
C LYS A 174 6.42 -1.55 -2.03
N TYR A 175 7.45 -2.34 -1.85
CA TYR A 175 7.43 -3.77 -2.13
C TYR A 175 7.40 -4.56 -0.83
N GLY A 176 6.56 -5.58 -0.75
CA GLY A 176 6.41 -6.46 0.40
C GLY A 176 6.34 -7.94 0.02
N TYR A 177 6.44 -8.77 1.03
CA TYR A 177 6.29 -10.21 0.94
C TYR A 177 5.26 -10.69 1.95
N HIS A 178 4.31 -11.53 1.51
CA HIS A 178 3.33 -12.20 2.35
C HIS A 178 3.77 -13.65 2.54
N ASN A 179 4.18 -13.97 3.76
CA ASN A 179 4.66 -15.32 4.09
C ASN A 179 3.50 -16.27 4.48
N HIS A 180 3.78 -17.56 4.34
CA HIS A 180 2.92 -18.64 4.80
C HIS A 180 3.66 -19.54 5.80
N ALA A 181 2.96 -20.48 6.39
CA ALA A 181 3.54 -21.38 7.41
C ALA A 181 4.52 -22.43 6.87
N HIS A 182 4.65 -22.56 5.55
CA HIS A 182 5.55 -23.54 4.91
C HIS A 182 6.97 -23.00 4.65
N GLU A 183 7.19 -21.70 4.84
CA GLU A 183 8.47 -21.01 4.61
C GLU A 183 9.35 -20.99 5.86
#